data_f51a00d05247ac4c5d5b8ab4e44b6b28
#
_entry.id   f51a00d05247ac4c5d5b8ab4e44b6b28
#
_cell.length_a   1.000
_cell.length_b   1.000
_cell.length_c   1.000
_cell.angle_alpha   90.00
_cell.angle_beta   90.00
_cell.angle_gamma   90.00
#
_symmetry.space_group_name_H-M   'P 1'
#
loop_
_entity.id
_entity.type
_entity.pdbx_description
1 polymer ?
#
loop_
_entity_poly.entity_id
_entity_poly.type
_entity_poly.pdbx_seq_one_letter_code
_entity_poly.pdbx_strand_id
1 'polypeptide(L)'
;MSKLCYEPRSESKLIQQSEIYPVFSSYQDKELKERFQQLKANVCDLNPALVAKCITGTEQDFILLMNRAKDFIRERFRQTSMEEEKRLLQMFKECVFGYYVLTPLIEEKEISDIKVLDYNHIVVKAKGKRYIADCSFYSPSDYNDWFMRILRIQRMGKSDDAALSHSTDRKGVKDYFLRIDTQLGCITSTERNNIHIRKIPKQKL
;
A
#
# COMPACT_ATOMS: atom_id res chain seq x y z
N MET A 1 7.32 31.17 -43.57
CA MET A 1 7.29 30.85 -42.10
C MET A 1 5.95 30.21 -41.79
N SER A 2 5.85 28.90 -41.77
CA SER A 2 4.62 28.15 -41.53
C SER A 2 4.53 27.89 -40.02
N LYS A 3 3.49 28.46 -39.36
CA LYS A 3 3.15 28.15 -37.97
C LYS A 3 2.57 26.76 -37.92
N LEU A 4 3.31 25.80 -37.32
CA LEU A 4 2.78 24.53 -36.88
C LEU A 4 1.82 24.82 -35.72
N CYS A 5 0.51 24.80 -35.99
CA CYS A 5 -0.51 24.74 -34.95
C CYS A 5 -0.47 23.31 -34.35
N TYR A 6 -0.05 23.23 -33.10
CA TYR A 6 -0.21 22.02 -32.31
C TYR A 6 -1.66 21.90 -31.90
N GLU A 7 -2.40 21.01 -32.56
CA GLU A 7 -3.74 20.62 -32.08
C GLU A 7 -3.56 19.70 -30.87
N PRO A 8 -4.12 20.03 -29.69
CA PRO A 8 -4.10 19.12 -28.58
C PRO A 8 -4.95 17.90 -28.95
N ARG A 9 -4.32 16.74 -28.98
CA ARG A 9 -5.04 15.45 -29.11
C ARG A 9 -6.08 15.38 -28.01
N SER A 10 -7.34 15.31 -28.42
CA SER A 10 -8.49 15.15 -27.51
C SER A 10 -8.32 13.88 -26.68
N GLU A 11 -7.95 14.04 -25.40
CA GLU A 11 -7.88 12.97 -24.41
C GLU A 11 -9.25 12.37 -24.03
N SER A 12 -10.32 12.81 -24.70
CA SER A 12 -11.69 12.48 -24.35
C SER A 12 -12.21 11.11 -24.88
N LYS A 13 -11.36 10.22 -25.41
CA LYS A 13 -11.80 8.95 -26.00
C LYS A 13 -11.32 7.68 -25.29
N LEU A 14 -10.81 7.73 -24.06
CA LEU A 14 -10.32 6.55 -23.34
C LEU A 14 -10.87 6.38 -21.92
N ILE A 15 -12.06 6.86 -21.65
CA ILE A 15 -12.86 6.30 -20.56
C ILE A 15 -13.66 5.14 -21.15
N GLN A 16 -12.97 4.11 -21.66
CA GLN A 16 -13.54 2.77 -21.68
C GLN A 16 -13.84 2.42 -20.23
N GLN A 17 -15.06 1.97 -19.93
CA GLN A 17 -15.45 1.43 -18.62
C GLN A 17 -14.36 0.46 -18.19
N SER A 18 -13.53 0.89 -17.26
CA SER A 18 -12.44 0.06 -16.76
C SER A 18 -13.09 -1.08 -15.99
N GLU A 19 -12.89 -2.30 -16.46
CA GLU A 19 -13.39 -3.48 -15.76
C GLU A 19 -12.84 -3.48 -14.33
N ILE A 20 -13.69 -3.83 -13.36
CA ILE A 20 -13.31 -3.90 -11.95
C ILE A 20 -12.66 -5.26 -11.67
N TYR A 21 -11.51 -5.25 -11.02
CA TYR A 21 -10.86 -6.45 -10.51
C TYR A 21 -11.33 -6.70 -9.08
N PRO A 22 -12.08 -7.78 -8.79
CA PRO A 22 -12.59 -8.04 -7.46
C PRO A 22 -11.44 -8.41 -6.50
N VAL A 23 -11.45 -7.82 -5.31
CA VAL A 23 -10.46 -8.07 -4.27
C VAL A 23 -11.16 -8.60 -3.03
N PHE A 24 -10.86 -9.81 -2.63
CA PHE A 24 -11.43 -10.40 -1.41
C PHE A 24 -10.41 -10.28 -0.27
N SER A 25 -10.65 -9.37 0.65
CA SER A 25 -9.76 -9.14 1.80
C SER A 25 -10.50 -8.64 3.03
N SER A 26 -9.85 -8.74 4.18
CA SER A 26 -10.36 -8.18 5.44
C SER A 26 -10.56 -6.65 5.38
N TYR A 27 -9.91 -5.96 4.45
CA TYR A 27 -10.04 -4.50 4.25
C TYR A 27 -11.37 -4.09 3.58
N GLN A 28 -12.16 -5.03 3.06
CA GLN A 28 -13.49 -4.78 2.48
C GLN A 28 -14.61 -4.90 3.52
N ASP A 29 -14.37 -5.61 4.63
CA ASP A 29 -15.29 -5.66 5.75
C ASP A 29 -15.33 -4.28 6.44
N LYS A 30 -16.48 -3.60 6.35
CA LYS A 30 -16.64 -2.23 6.84
C LYS A 30 -16.42 -2.12 8.35
N GLU A 31 -16.99 -3.02 9.12
CA GLU A 31 -16.86 -3.00 10.58
C GLU A 31 -15.43 -3.26 11.02
N LEU A 32 -14.80 -4.28 10.42
CA LEU A 32 -13.40 -4.62 10.69
C LEU A 32 -12.47 -3.47 10.29
N LYS A 33 -12.75 -2.80 9.17
CA LYS A 33 -12.00 -1.63 8.70
C LYS A 33 -12.11 -0.45 9.68
N GLU A 34 -13.29 -0.18 10.20
CA GLU A 34 -13.51 0.89 11.19
C GLU A 34 -12.77 0.59 12.51
N ARG A 35 -12.86 -0.65 13.02
CA ARG A 35 -12.09 -1.10 14.19
C ARG A 35 -10.58 -1.00 13.96
N PHE A 36 -10.13 -1.39 12.77
CA PHE A 36 -8.73 -1.27 12.40
C PHE A 36 -8.24 0.19 12.38
N GLN A 37 -9.04 1.14 11.87
CA GLN A 37 -8.66 2.56 11.90
C GLN A 37 -8.54 3.09 13.34
N GLN A 38 -9.43 2.67 14.26
CA GLN A 38 -9.30 3.01 15.68
C GLN A 38 -8.01 2.42 16.29
N LEU A 39 -7.68 1.17 15.96
CA LEU A 39 -6.44 0.53 16.39
C LEU A 39 -5.22 1.31 15.87
N LYS A 40 -5.17 1.62 14.57
CA LYS A 40 -4.10 2.37 13.93
C LYS A 40 -3.90 3.74 14.60
N ALA A 41 -4.97 4.51 14.75
CA ALA A 41 -4.92 5.84 15.36
C ALA A 41 -4.35 5.79 16.78
N ASN A 42 -4.79 4.85 17.60
CA ASN A 42 -4.36 4.78 18.99
C ASN A 42 -2.97 4.17 19.20
N VAL A 43 -2.55 3.26 18.34
CA VAL A 43 -1.26 2.57 18.52
C VAL A 43 -0.15 3.16 17.65
N CYS A 44 -0.43 3.50 16.38
CA CYS A 44 0.58 4.07 15.47
C CYS A 44 0.68 5.58 15.60
N ASP A 45 -0.44 6.28 15.45
CA ASP A 45 -0.44 7.74 15.29
C ASP A 45 -0.11 8.45 16.61
N LEU A 46 -0.48 7.84 17.76
CA LEU A 46 -0.07 8.33 19.10
C LEU A 46 1.35 7.90 19.50
N ASN A 47 1.99 6.97 18.78
CA ASN A 47 3.34 6.47 19.10
C ASN A 47 4.28 6.44 17.89
N PRO A 48 4.43 7.55 17.14
CA PRO A 48 5.20 7.55 15.90
C PRO A 48 6.68 7.19 16.10
N ALA A 49 7.25 7.53 17.24
CA ALA A 49 8.63 7.18 17.58
C ALA A 49 8.82 5.66 17.75
N LEU A 50 7.85 4.96 18.36
CA LEU A 50 7.90 3.51 18.50
C LEU A 50 7.77 2.82 17.13
N VAL A 51 6.83 3.29 16.30
CA VAL A 51 6.67 2.79 14.92
C VAL A 51 7.96 2.96 14.12
N ALA A 52 8.59 4.13 14.20
CA ALA A 52 9.86 4.39 13.53
C ALA A 52 10.98 3.46 14.01
N LYS A 53 11.08 3.21 15.33
CA LYS A 53 12.01 2.23 15.89
C LYS A 53 11.75 0.82 15.37
N CYS A 54 10.50 0.39 15.32
CA CYS A 54 10.16 -0.95 14.84
C CYS A 54 10.55 -1.20 13.36
N ILE A 55 10.53 -0.15 12.53
CA ILE A 55 10.92 -0.26 11.11
C ILE A 55 12.43 -0.50 10.96
N THR A 56 13.25 0.09 11.81
CA THR A 56 14.72 0.07 11.72
C THR A 56 15.41 -0.67 12.88
N GLY A 57 14.66 -1.08 13.87
CA GLY A 57 15.14 -1.54 15.16
C GLY A 57 15.16 -3.05 15.33
N THR A 58 14.97 -3.48 16.55
CA THR A 58 15.11 -4.86 17.00
C THR A 58 13.78 -5.62 16.97
N GLU A 59 13.86 -6.96 17.06
CA GLU A 59 12.69 -7.82 17.23
C GLU A 59 11.90 -7.48 18.51
N GLN A 60 12.58 -6.99 19.54
CA GLN A 60 11.93 -6.57 20.79
C GLN A 60 11.01 -5.37 20.59
N ASP A 61 11.42 -4.38 19.77
CA ASP A 61 10.58 -3.23 19.45
C ASP A 61 9.31 -3.67 18.70
N PHE A 62 9.46 -4.63 17.78
CA PHE A 62 8.32 -5.24 17.08
C PHE A 62 7.35 -5.93 18.05
N ILE A 63 7.86 -6.76 18.96
CA ILE A 63 7.04 -7.48 19.94
C ILE A 63 6.29 -6.48 20.83
N LEU A 64 6.96 -5.42 21.28
CA LEU A 64 6.34 -4.36 22.08
C LEU A 64 5.19 -3.69 21.37
N LEU A 65 5.35 -3.34 20.09
CA LEU A 65 4.30 -2.72 19.28
C LEU A 65 3.11 -3.66 19.09
N MET A 66 3.38 -4.93 18.78
CA MET A 66 2.32 -5.93 18.60
C MET A 66 1.55 -6.23 19.89
N ASN A 67 2.24 -6.23 21.05
CA ASN A 67 1.57 -6.38 22.34
C ASN A 67 0.67 -5.20 22.64
N ARG A 68 1.10 -3.97 22.39
CA ARG A 68 0.24 -2.77 22.53
C ARG A 68 -1.01 -2.84 21.64
N ALA A 69 -0.84 -3.30 20.39
CA ALA A 69 -1.98 -3.50 19.49
C ALA A 69 -2.96 -4.55 20.05
N LYS A 70 -2.45 -5.65 20.57
CA LYS A 70 -3.24 -6.72 21.18
C LYS A 70 -3.98 -6.24 22.43
N ASP A 71 -3.30 -5.52 23.31
CA ASP A 71 -3.90 -4.98 24.54
C ASP A 71 -5.01 -3.99 24.20
N PHE A 72 -4.77 -3.07 23.24
CA PHE A 72 -5.80 -2.14 22.78
C PHE A 72 -7.04 -2.88 22.23
N ILE A 73 -6.87 -3.92 21.41
CA ILE A 73 -7.99 -4.69 20.87
C ILE A 73 -8.82 -5.30 22.02
N ARG A 74 -8.17 -5.91 22.99
CA ARG A 74 -8.83 -6.58 24.12
C ARG A 74 -9.53 -5.61 25.07
N GLU A 75 -8.96 -4.45 25.30
CA GLU A 75 -9.55 -3.42 26.16
C GLU A 75 -10.72 -2.71 25.48
N ARG A 76 -10.56 -2.37 24.20
CA ARG A 76 -11.52 -1.53 23.47
C ARG A 76 -12.63 -2.34 22.83
N PHE A 77 -12.34 -3.51 22.32
CA PHE A 77 -13.28 -4.36 21.59
C PHE A 77 -13.57 -5.65 22.36
N ARG A 78 -14.13 -5.54 23.56
CA ARG A 78 -14.34 -6.64 24.53
C ARG A 78 -15.09 -7.86 23.99
N GLN A 79 -15.88 -7.72 22.93
CA GLN A 79 -16.64 -8.80 22.30
C GLN A 79 -16.00 -9.36 21.02
N THR A 80 -14.73 -9.01 20.77
CA THR A 80 -14.02 -9.47 19.58
C THR A 80 -13.74 -10.97 19.68
N SER A 81 -14.10 -11.72 18.66
CA SER A 81 -13.76 -13.14 18.56
C SER A 81 -12.23 -13.32 18.38
N MET A 82 -11.72 -14.51 18.69
CA MET A 82 -10.30 -14.82 18.47
C MET A 82 -9.91 -14.66 16.99
N GLU A 83 -10.82 -14.96 16.06
CA GLU A 83 -10.56 -14.85 14.64
C GLU A 83 -10.50 -13.38 14.18
N GLU A 84 -11.37 -12.52 14.72
CA GLU A 84 -11.33 -11.08 14.46
C GLU A 84 -10.07 -10.43 15.07
N GLU A 85 -9.69 -10.80 16.31
CA GLU A 85 -8.43 -10.35 16.94
C GLU A 85 -7.26 -10.66 16.01
N LYS A 86 -7.19 -11.90 15.50
CA LYS A 86 -6.13 -12.34 14.59
C LYS A 86 -6.13 -11.55 13.28
N ARG A 87 -7.31 -11.29 12.70
CA ARG A 87 -7.44 -10.48 11.48
C ARG A 87 -6.99 -9.04 11.71
N LEU A 88 -7.41 -8.40 12.80
CA LEU A 88 -6.98 -7.04 13.14
C LEU A 88 -5.48 -6.94 13.35
N LEU A 89 -4.87 -7.90 14.05
CA LEU A 89 -3.42 -7.96 14.24
C LEU A 89 -2.67 -8.20 12.94
N GLN A 90 -3.21 -9.02 12.03
CA GLN A 90 -2.62 -9.22 10.71
C GLN A 90 -2.70 -7.94 9.86
N MET A 91 -3.87 -7.27 9.81
CA MET A 91 -4.02 -5.97 9.14
C MET A 91 -3.05 -4.92 9.71
N PHE A 92 -2.89 -4.89 11.04
CA PHE A 92 -1.96 -3.99 11.71
C PHE A 92 -0.52 -4.27 11.32
N LYS A 93 -0.10 -5.52 11.32
CA LYS A 93 1.23 -5.94 10.88
C LYS A 93 1.50 -5.56 9.43
N GLU A 94 0.55 -5.80 8.53
CA GLU A 94 0.66 -5.43 7.12
C GLU A 94 0.72 -3.92 6.91
N CYS A 95 -0.07 -3.16 7.67
CA CYS A 95 -0.04 -1.71 7.62
C CYS A 95 1.32 -1.14 8.06
N VAL A 96 1.92 -1.68 9.11
CA VAL A 96 3.17 -1.13 9.66
C VAL A 96 4.41 -1.62 8.89
N PHE A 97 4.46 -2.90 8.53
CA PHE A 97 5.67 -3.56 8.01
C PHE A 97 5.54 -4.09 6.60
N GLY A 98 4.35 -4.08 6.04
CA GLY A 98 4.04 -4.71 4.76
C GLY A 98 3.40 -3.76 3.75
N TYR A 99 2.65 -4.39 2.84
CA TYR A 99 2.02 -3.70 1.71
C TYR A 99 0.56 -3.32 1.96
N TYR A 100 0.07 -3.48 3.20
CA TYR A 100 -1.23 -3.01 3.65
C TYR A 100 -2.38 -3.51 2.74
N VAL A 101 -3.21 -2.60 2.25
CA VAL A 101 -4.34 -2.93 1.36
C VAL A 101 -3.92 -3.54 0.02
N LEU A 102 -2.64 -3.45 -0.34
CA LEU A 102 -2.09 -4.03 -1.56
C LEU A 102 -1.65 -5.49 -1.40
N THR A 103 -1.54 -5.99 -0.16
CA THR A 103 -1.08 -7.37 0.11
C THR A 103 -1.88 -8.41 -0.67
N PRO A 104 -3.24 -8.39 -0.68
CA PRO A 104 -4.03 -9.35 -1.45
C PRO A 104 -3.75 -9.30 -2.96
N LEU A 105 -3.53 -8.10 -3.51
CA LEU A 105 -3.19 -7.92 -4.93
C LEU A 105 -1.81 -8.49 -5.27
N ILE A 106 -0.85 -8.34 -4.34
CA ILE A 106 0.50 -8.88 -4.52
C ILE A 106 0.47 -10.41 -4.45
N GLU A 107 -0.35 -10.98 -3.58
CA GLU A 107 -0.49 -12.42 -3.43
C GLU A 107 -1.24 -13.09 -4.59
N GLU A 108 -2.10 -12.35 -5.29
CA GLU A 108 -2.88 -12.86 -6.42
C GLU A 108 -1.96 -13.20 -7.62
N LYS A 109 -1.94 -14.46 -8.03
CA LYS A 109 -1.00 -14.97 -9.05
C LYS A 109 -1.18 -14.34 -10.42
N GLU A 110 -2.40 -14.00 -10.78
CA GLU A 110 -2.74 -13.46 -12.10
C GLU A 110 -2.29 -12.00 -12.29
N ILE A 111 -2.07 -11.26 -11.20
CA ILE A 111 -1.62 -9.88 -11.24
C ILE A 111 -0.10 -9.83 -11.44
N SER A 112 0.35 -9.07 -12.42
CA SER A 112 1.77 -8.82 -12.70
C SER A 112 2.26 -7.46 -12.22
N ASP A 113 1.40 -6.44 -12.28
CA ASP A 113 1.73 -5.05 -11.96
C ASP A 113 0.58 -4.41 -11.18
N ILE A 114 0.94 -3.55 -10.23
CA ILE A 114 0.01 -2.76 -9.42
C ILE A 114 0.47 -1.31 -9.48
N LYS A 115 -0.44 -0.39 -9.84
CA LYS A 115 -0.18 1.05 -9.83
C LYS A 115 -1.18 1.72 -8.89
N VAL A 116 -0.68 2.45 -7.90
CA VAL A 116 -1.49 3.30 -7.05
C VAL A 116 -1.31 4.73 -7.52
N LEU A 117 -2.36 5.30 -8.07
CA LEU A 117 -2.41 6.66 -8.60
C LEU A 117 -3.04 7.63 -7.59
N ASP A 118 -3.86 7.10 -6.69
CA ASP A 118 -4.48 7.80 -5.58
C ASP A 118 -4.93 6.79 -4.51
N TYR A 119 -5.34 7.26 -3.33
CA TYR A 119 -5.80 6.42 -2.22
C TYR A 119 -6.97 5.48 -2.60
N ASN A 120 -7.80 5.87 -3.56
CA ASN A 120 -8.95 5.12 -4.06
C ASN A 120 -8.85 4.78 -5.57
N HIS A 121 -7.69 4.98 -6.19
CA HIS A 121 -7.47 4.68 -7.59
C HIS A 121 -6.27 3.75 -7.76
N ILE A 122 -6.53 2.47 -7.66
CA ILE A 122 -5.54 1.40 -7.77
C ILE A 122 -5.79 0.64 -9.07
N VAL A 123 -4.82 0.63 -9.96
CA VAL A 123 -4.88 -0.07 -11.25
C VAL A 123 -4.00 -1.30 -11.20
N VAL A 124 -4.53 -2.43 -11.61
CA VAL A 124 -3.79 -3.70 -11.72
C VAL A 124 -3.69 -4.16 -13.16
N LYS A 125 -2.61 -4.87 -13.48
CA LYS A 125 -2.48 -5.59 -14.73
C LYS A 125 -2.56 -7.09 -14.45
N ALA A 126 -3.61 -7.73 -14.94
CA ALA A 126 -3.83 -9.17 -14.81
C ALA A 126 -4.06 -9.79 -16.20
N LYS A 127 -3.36 -10.90 -16.51
CA LYS A 127 -3.46 -11.59 -17.81
C LYS A 127 -3.30 -10.64 -19.02
N GLY A 128 -2.42 -9.65 -18.90
CA GLY A 128 -2.14 -8.69 -19.98
C GLY A 128 -3.12 -7.51 -20.08
N LYS A 129 -4.27 -7.54 -19.40
CA LYS A 129 -5.28 -6.46 -19.38
C LYS A 129 -5.14 -5.61 -18.12
N ARG A 130 -5.70 -4.39 -18.17
CA ARG A 130 -5.74 -3.45 -17.04
C ARG A 130 -7.14 -3.40 -16.46
N TYR A 131 -7.20 -3.32 -15.13
CA TYR A 131 -8.42 -3.25 -14.33
C TYR A 131 -8.27 -2.23 -13.23
N ILE A 132 -9.37 -1.68 -12.74
CA ILE A 132 -9.40 -0.96 -11.47
C ILE A 132 -9.63 -1.98 -10.36
N ALA A 133 -8.76 -2.01 -9.35
CA ALA A 133 -8.92 -2.91 -8.21
C ALA A 133 -10.05 -2.42 -7.30
N ASP A 134 -10.90 -3.34 -6.86
CA ASP A 134 -11.94 -3.06 -5.87
C ASP A 134 -11.35 -3.05 -4.45
N CYS A 135 -10.43 -2.14 -4.22
CA CYS A 135 -9.87 -1.86 -2.89
C CYS A 135 -9.36 -0.42 -2.83
N SER A 136 -9.24 0.12 -1.62
CA SER A 136 -8.77 1.48 -1.40
C SER A 136 -8.09 1.62 -0.03
N PHE A 137 -7.19 2.58 0.09
CA PHE A 137 -6.79 3.11 1.38
C PHE A 137 -7.98 3.82 2.04
N TYR A 138 -7.90 4.06 3.33
CA TYR A 138 -9.00 4.68 4.08
C TYR A 138 -9.21 6.15 3.69
N SER A 139 -8.12 6.88 3.46
CA SER A 139 -8.12 8.29 3.12
C SER A 139 -6.83 8.68 2.38
N PRO A 140 -6.76 9.89 1.78
CA PRO A 140 -5.51 10.42 1.24
C PRO A 140 -4.36 10.45 2.27
N SER A 141 -4.64 10.81 3.52
CA SER A 141 -3.65 10.82 4.59
C SER A 141 -3.15 9.40 4.90
N ASP A 142 -4.06 8.42 5.00
CA ASP A 142 -3.71 7.01 5.24
C ASP A 142 -2.78 6.47 4.14
N TYR A 143 -3.05 6.81 2.88
CA TYR A 143 -2.18 6.48 1.75
C TYR A 143 -0.80 7.13 1.87
N ASN A 144 -0.74 8.43 2.14
CA ASN A 144 0.51 9.15 2.24
C ASN A 144 1.38 8.65 3.40
N ASP A 145 0.78 8.36 4.56
CA ASP A 145 1.49 7.79 5.71
C ASP A 145 2.10 6.42 5.38
N TRP A 146 1.34 5.57 4.70
CA TRP A 146 1.83 4.28 4.23
C TRP A 146 2.93 4.45 3.17
N PHE A 147 2.74 5.35 2.19
CA PHE A 147 3.71 5.63 1.13
C PHE A 147 5.06 6.08 1.71
N MET A 148 5.04 7.05 2.62
CA MET A 148 6.26 7.53 3.30
C MET A 148 6.95 6.43 4.11
N ARG A 149 6.18 5.53 4.68
CA ARG A 149 6.68 4.37 5.42
C ARG A 149 7.36 3.36 4.50
N ILE A 150 6.77 3.05 3.34
CA ILE A 150 7.39 2.16 2.34
C ILE A 150 8.70 2.76 1.83
N LEU A 151 8.78 4.05 1.56
CA LEU A 151 10.04 4.71 1.20
C LEU A 151 11.15 4.46 2.25
N ARG A 152 10.81 4.56 3.53
CA ARG A 152 11.76 4.30 4.64
C ARG A 152 12.18 2.83 4.71
N ILE A 153 11.22 1.90 4.65
CA ILE A 153 11.47 0.46 4.68
C ILE A 153 12.39 0.05 3.53
N GLN A 154 12.14 0.57 2.35
CA GLN A 154 12.89 0.26 1.13
C GLN A 154 14.15 1.11 0.98
N ARG A 155 14.46 1.99 1.94
CA ARG A 155 15.61 2.92 1.94
C ARG A 155 15.66 3.81 0.69
N MET A 156 14.50 4.17 0.16
CA MET A 156 14.33 5.05 -0.99
C MET A 156 14.40 6.53 -0.54
N GLY A 157 14.65 7.43 -1.49
CA GLY A 157 14.62 8.87 -1.22
C GLY A 157 15.85 9.44 -0.50
N LYS A 158 17.01 8.76 -0.56
CA LYS A 158 18.25 9.25 0.06
C LYS A 158 19.14 10.11 -0.85
N SER A 159 18.79 10.24 -2.13
CA SER A 159 19.53 11.06 -3.10
C SER A 159 18.80 12.38 -3.37
N ASP A 160 19.50 13.36 -3.93
CA ASP A 160 18.93 14.66 -4.34
C ASP A 160 17.82 14.50 -5.41
N ASP A 161 17.77 13.36 -6.11
CA ASP A 161 16.72 12.97 -7.04
C ASP A 161 15.58 12.18 -6.36
N ALA A 162 15.30 12.44 -5.10
CA ALA A 162 14.31 11.72 -4.29
C ALA A 162 12.89 11.73 -4.85
N ALA A 163 12.58 12.66 -5.78
CA ALA A 163 11.28 12.77 -6.43
C ALA A 163 10.92 11.54 -7.28
N LEU A 164 11.94 10.86 -7.86
CA LEU A 164 11.84 9.57 -8.52
C LEU A 164 12.74 8.57 -7.80
N SER A 165 12.18 7.48 -7.32
CA SER A 165 12.96 6.46 -6.63
C SER A 165 12.56 5.06 -7.06
N HIS A 166 13.52 4.13 -7.05
CA HIS A 166 13.27 2.72 -7.31
C HIS A 166 13.98 1.83 -6.31
N SER A 167 13.40 0.69 -6.03
CA SER A 167 13.96 -0.34 -5.16
C SER A 167 13.52 -1.73 -5.60
N THR A 168 14.24 -2.75 -5.14
CA THR A 168 13.82 -4.14 -5.25
C THR A 168 13.70 -4.73 -3.85
N ASP A 169 12.48 -5.05 -3.45
CA ASP A 169 12.22 -5.82 -2.25
C ASP A 169 12.55 -7.29 -2.52
N ARG A 170 13.77 -7.69 -2.09
CA ARG A 170 14.26 -9.08 -2.25
C ARG A 170 13.63 -10.04 -1.25
N LYS A 171 13.05 -9.57 -0.15
CA LYS A 171 12.22 -10.42 0.73
C LYS A 171 10.92 -10.75 0.01
N GLY A 172 10.32 -9.72 -0.58
CA GLY A 172 9.10 -9.82 -1.36
C GLY A 172 7.92 -10.36 -0.55
N VAL A 173 6.93 -10.86 -1.26
CA VAL A 173 5.73 -11.48 -0.69
C VAL A 173 5.55 -12.86 -1.32
N LYS A 174 5.45 -13.90 -0.51
CA LYS A 174 5.31 -15.30 -0.99
C LYS A 174 6.34 -15.65 -2.09
N ASP A 175 5.87 -15.96 -3.28
CA ASP A 175 6.67 -16.44 -4.42
C ASP A 175 7.25 -15.32 -5.30
N TYR A 176 7.15 -14.05 -4.86
CA TYR A 176 7.54 -12.91 -5.67
C TYR A 176 8.55 -12.00 -4.95
N PHE A 177 9.57 -11.55 -5.69
CA PHE A 177 10.27 -10.30 -5.42
C PHE A 177 9.44 -9.15 -5.97
N LEU A 178 9.62 -7.95 -5.40
CA LEU A 178 8.87 -6.77 -5.84
C LEU A 178 9.84 -5.69 -6.31
N ARG A 179 9.70 -5.26 -7.55
CA ARG A 179 10.30 -4.02 -8.02
C ARG A 179 9.32 -2.89 -7.73
N ILE A 180 9.80 -1.87 -7.06
CA ILE A 180 9.01 -0.73 -6.59
C ILE A 180 9.58 0.53 -7.22
N ASP A 181 8.77 1.23 -8.00
CA ASP A 181 9.08 2.53 -8.58
C ASP A 181 8.11 3.55 -7.95
N THR A 182 8.63 4.68 -7.45
CA THR A 182 7.84 5.72 -6.78
C THR A 182 8.06 7.08 -7.41
N GLN A 183 7.02 7.90 -7.42
CA GLN A 183 7.04 9.29 -7.84
C GLN A 183 6.40 10.16 -6.77
N LEU A 184 7.11 11.18 -6.29
CA LEU A 184 6.55 12.15 -5.37
C LEU A 184 5.61 13.12 -6.08
N GLY A 185 4.61 13.61 -5.37
CA GLY A 185 3.59 14.51 -5.91
C GLY A 185 4.15 15.81 -6.52
N CYS A 186 5.30 16.27 -6.06
CA CYS A 186 5.95 17.46 -6.60
C CYS A 186 6.38 17.38 -8.08
N ILE A 187 6.45 16.16 -8.63
CA ILE A 187 6.82 15.92 -10.05
C ILE A 187 5.69 15.28 -10.85
N THR A 188 4.56 14.99 -10.24
CA THR A 188 3.40 14.40 -10.93
C THR A 188 2.45 15.51 -11.38
N SER A 189 1.79 15.33 -12.53
CA SER A 189 0.80 16.28 -13.03
C SER A 189 -0.44 16.40 -12.13
N THR A 190 -0.65 15.44 -11.25
CA THR A 190 -1.78 15.38 -10.31
C THR A 190 -1.41 15.88 -8.91
N GLU A 191 -0.16 16.27 -8.66
CA GLU A 191 0.37 16.64 -7.34
C GLU A 191 0.19 15.53 -6.27
N ARG A 192 0.10 14.27 -6.72
CA ARG A 192 -0.12 13.09 -5.87
C ARG A 192 1.04 12.13 -5.94
N ASN A 193 1.35 11.51 -4.82
CA ASN A 193 2.33 10.44 -4.77
C ASN A 193 1.83 9.23 -5.56
N ASN A 194 2.69 8.66 -6.41
CA ASN A 194 2.38 7.47 -7.19
C ASN A 194 3.36 6.35 -6.84
N ILE A 195 2.87 5.12 -6.84
CA ILE A 195 3.72 3.94 -6.69
C ILE A 195 3.35 2.89 -7.73
N HIS A 196 4.36 2.28 -8.32
CA HIS A 196 4.23 1.16 -9.23
C HIS A 196 5.00 -0.03 -8.67
N ILE A 197 4.31 -1.13 -8.46
CA ILE A 197 4.88 -2.39 -7.97
C ILE A 197 4.77 -3.41 -9.08
N ARG A 198 5.91 -3.96 -9.51
CA ARG A 198 6.00 -5.09 -10.45
C ARG A 198 6.40 -6.34 -9.71
N LYS A 199 5.66 -7.42 -9.91
CA LYS A 199 5.96 -8.73 -9.37
C LYS A 199 6.96 -9.47 -10.26
N ILE A 200 7.99 -10.00 -9.64
CA ILE A 200 9.04 -10.79 -10.29
C ILE A 200 9.04 -12.17 -9.63
N PRO A 201 8.68 -13.24 -10.34
CA PRO A 201 8.65 -14.58 -9.77
C PRO A 201 10.02 -14.95 -9.17
N LYS A 202 10.03 -15.51 -7.98
CA LYS A 202 11.21 -16.16 -7.42
C LYS A 202 11.44 -17.43 -8.22
N GLN A 203 12.57 -17.54 -8.90
CA GLN A 203 12.93 -18.78 -9.58
C GLN A 203 13.03 -19.87 -8.50
N LYS A 204 12.30 -20.97 -8.69
CA LYS A 204 12.54 -22.19 -7.91
C LYS A 204 13.89 -22.73 -8.40
N LEU A 205 14.92 -22.60 -7.57
CA LEU A 205 16.18 -23.31 -7.74
C LEU A 205 15.95 -24.80 -7.50
#